data_52dea45287e5e0ca725f0f8427b6689c
#
_entry.id   52dea45287e5e0ca725f0f8427b6689c
#
_cell.length_a   1.000
_cell.length_b   1.000
_cell.length_c   1.000
_cell.angle_alpha   90.00
_cell.angle_beta   90.00
_cell.angle_gamma   90.00
#
_symmetry.space_group_name_H-M   'P 1'
#
loop_
_entity.id
_entity.type
_entity.pdbx_description
1 polymer ?
#
loop_
_entity_poly.entity_id
_entity_poly.type
_entity_poly.pdbx_seq_one_letter_code
_entity_poly.pdbx_strand_id
1 'polypeptide(L)' 'MSEETQVRQIEANIAGIERRIEAMRMHKSADTNAKILELEHIISDLRGHMEWHRRRMKKEDDTHDP' A
#
# COMPACT_ATOMS: atom_id res chain seq x y z
N MET A 1 14.52 9.45 -7.83
CA MET A 1 13.05 9.39 -7.76
C MET A 1 12.55 10.20 -6.59
N SER A 2 11.51 10.96 -6.81
CA SER A 2 10.92 11.75 -5.73
C SER A 2 10.09 10.87 -4.81
N GLU A 3 9.93 11.34 -3.57
CA GLU A 3 9.07 10.65 -2.61
C GLU A 3 7.63 10.55 -3.12
N GLU A 4 7.17 11.59 -3.82
CA GLU A 4 5.83 11.60 -4.40
C GLU A 4 5.64 10.47 -5.42
N THR A 5 6.64 10.24 -6.26
CA THR A 5 6.59 9.16 -7.24
C THR A 5 6.51 7.81 -6.55
N GLN A 6 7.27 7.62 -5.48
CA GLN A 6 7.25 6.37 -4.72
C GLN A 6 5.90 6.15 -4.06
N VAL A 7 5.31 7.18 -3.49
CA VAL A 7 3.97 7.09 -2.89
C VAL A 7 2.94 6.68 -3.94
N ARG A 8 2.99 7.27 -5.13
CA ARG A 8 2.07 6.93 -6.21
C ARG A 8 2.23 5.49 -6.67
N GLN A 9 3.47 5.00 -6.74
CA GLN A 9 3.71 3.60 -7.10
C GLN A 9 3.16 2.65 -6.06
N ILE A 10 3.33 2.96 -4.80
CA ILE A 10 2.78 2.15 -3.71
C ILE A 10 1.26 2.15 -3.78
N GLU A 11 0.63 3.29 -3.99
CA GLU A 11 -0.82 3.39 -4.13
C GLU A 11 -1.33 2.53 -5.30
N ALA A 12 -0.64 2.56 -6.43
CA ALA A 12 -1.00 1.75 -7.58
C ALA A 12 -0.89 0.25 -7.27
N ASN A 13 0.16 -0.14 -6.56
CA ASN A 13 0.35 -1.53 -6.13
C ASN A 13 -0.76 -1.98 -5.19
N ILE A 14 -1.12 -1.14 -4.23
CA ILE A 14 -2.22 -1.44 -3.30
C ILE A 14 -3.52 -1.62 -4.08
N ALA A 15 -3.82 -0.73 -5.01
CA ALA A 15 -5.03 -0.82 -5.81
C ALA A 15 -5.08 -2.12 -6.62
N GLY A 16 -3.95 -2.53 -7.20
CA GLY A 16 -3.86 -3.78 -7.94
C GLY A 16 -4.12 -5.00 -7.06
N ILE A 17 -3.55 -4.99 -5.85
CA ILE A 17 -3.74 -6.08 -4.89
C ILE A 17 -5.19 -6.12 -4.42
N GLU A 18 -5.79 -4.97 -4.16
CA GLU A 18 -7.19 -4.90 -3.74
C GLU A 18 -8.13 -5.46 -4.79
N ARG A 19 -7.84 -5.22 -6.07
CA ARG A 19 -8.62 -5.81 -7.17
C ARG A 19 -8.51 -7.32 -7.19
N ARG A 20 -7.32 -7.86 -6.91
CA ARG A 20 -7.13 -9.32 -6.82
C ARG A 20 -7.92 -9.91 -5.67
N ILE A 21 -7.91 -9.24 -4.53
CA ILE A 21 -8.68 -9.69 -3.37
C ILE A 21 -10.18 -9.72 -3.72
N GLU A 22 -10.66 -8.67 -4.37
CA GLU A 22 -12.06 -8.58 -4.78
C GLU A 22 -12.45 -9.73 -5.70
N ALA A 23 -11.60 -10.04 -6.68
CA ALA A 23 -11.83 -11.17 -7.58
C ALA A 23 -11.82 -12.50 -6.83
N MET A 24 -10.93 -12.66 -5.87
CA MET A 24 -10.83 -13.90 -5.09
C MET A 24 -12.01 -14.11 -4.15
N ARG A 25 -12.63 -13.03 -3.70
CA ARG A 25 -13.80 -13.13 -2.82
C ARG A 25 -14.98 -13.81 -3.49
N MET A 26 -15.00 -13.78 -4.80
CA MET A 26 -16.03 -14.47 -5.58
C MET A 26 -15.87 -15.98 -5.57
N HIS A 27 -14.65 -16.47 -5.25
CA HIS A 27 -14.35 -17.88 -5.16
C HIS A 27 -14.10 -18.26 -3.72
N LYS A 28 -15.12 -18.78 -3.05
CA LYS A 28 -15.02 -19.12 -1.62
C LYS A 28 -14.41 -20.50 -1.45
N SER A 29 -13.13 -20.55 -1.16
CA SER A 29 -12.42 -21.77 -0.80
C SER A 29 -11.43 -21.47 0.32
N ALA A 30 -10.97 -22.51 1.02
CA ALA A 30 -9.98 -22.35 2.08
C ALA A 30 -8.68 -21.77 1.53
N ASP A 31 -8.25 -22.23 0.35
CA ASP A 31 -7.03 -21.74 -0.28
C ASP A 31 -7.15 -20.26 -0.65
N THR A 32 -8.31 -19.87 -1.16
CA THR A 32 -8.58 -18.49 -1.51
C THR A 32 -8.55 -17.59 -0.28
N ASN A 33 -9.14 -18.03 0.81
CA ASN A 33 -9.15 -17.27 2.06
C ASN A 33 -7.74 -17.07 2.59
N ALA A 34 -6.90 -18.08 2.55
CA ALA A 34 -5.51 -17.99 2.97
C ALA A 34 -4.75 -16.98 2.11
N LYS A 35 -5.00 -17.01 0.80
CA LYS A 35 -4.35 -16.08 -0.13
C LYS A 35 -4.80 -14.64 0.11
N ILE A 36 -6.08 -14.43 0.40
CA ILE A 36 -6.61 -13.10 0.71
C ILE A 36 -5.92 -12.54 1.95
N LEU A 37 -5.77 -13.33 3.00
CA LEU A 37 -5.09 -12.89 4.22
C LEU A 37 -3.65 -12.50 3.92
N GLU A 38 -2.96 -13.27 3.10
CA GLU A 38 -1.60 -12.98 2.70
C GLU A 38 -1.52 -11.64 1.96
N LEU A 39 -2.44 -11.41 1.03
CA LEU A 39 -2.49 -10.16 0.28
C LEU A 39 -2.85 -8.98 1.17
N GLU A 40 -3.72 -9.17 2.13
CA GLU A 40 -4.06 -8.12 3.10
C GLU A 40 -2.85 -7.71 3.94
N HIS A 41 -2.00 -8.67 4.30
CA HIS A 41 -0.74 -8.39 4.99
C HIS A 41 0.19 -7.53 4.13
N ILE A 42 0.27 -7.87 2.85
CA ILE A 42 1.10 -7.09 1.92
C ILE A 42 0.57 -5.64 1.82
N ILE A 43 -0.74 -5.48 1.75
CA ILE A 43 -1.35 -4.15 1.72
C ILE A 43 -1.00 -3.36 2.99
N SER A 44 -1.09 -4.01 4.14
CA SER A 44 -0.77 -3.37 5.41
C SER A 44 0.69 -2.88 5.42
N ASP A 45 1.61 -3.71 4.95
CA ASP A 45 3.02 -3.35 4.86
C ASP A 45 3.23 -2.17 3.90
N LEU A 46 2.57 -2.21 2.75
CA LEU A 46 2.68 -1.14 1.76
C LEU A 46 2.12 0.18 2.30
N ARG A 47 1.02 0.12 3.04
CA ARG A 47 0.45 1.31 3.67
C ARG A 47 1.40 1.90 4.70
N GLY A 48 2.08 1.06 5.46
CA GLY A 48 3.09 1.51 6.41
C GLY A 48 4.24 2.20 5.71
N HIS A 49 4.71 1.65 4.59
CA HIS A 49 5.74 2.27 3.77
C HIS A 49 5.31 3.62 3.23
N MET A 50 4.09 3.68 2.73
CA MET A 50 3.54 4.92 2.18
C MET A 50 3.46 6.01 3.23
N GLU A 51 3.00 5.65 4.43
CA GLU A 51 2.92 6.59 5.53
C GLU A 51 4.29 7.10 5.95
N TRP A 52 5.28 6.22 5.94
CA TRP A 52 6.66 6.59 6.24
C TRP A 52 7.17 7.64 5.25
N HIS A 53 6.91 7.44 3.95
CA HIS A 53 7.28 8.40 2.92
C HIS A 53 6.55 9.73 3.09
N ARG A 54 5.27 9.68 3.41
CA ARG A 54 4.47 10.88 3.65
C ARG A 54 5.00 11.69 4.82
N ARG A 55 5.40 11.01 5.89
CA ARG A 55 5.99 11.67 7.05
C ARG A 55 7.30 12.34 6.70
N ARG A 56 8.10 11.71 5.86
CA ARG A 56 9.36 12.30 5.42
C ARG A 56 9.12 13.56 4.59
N MET A 57 8.16 13.52 3.69
CA MET A 57 7.82 14.70 2.90
C MET A 57 7.36 15.85 3.77
N LYS A 58 6.54 15.57 4.77
CA LYS A 58 6.06 16.57 5.70
C LYS A 58 7.20 17.15 6.53
N LYS A 59 8.13 16.31 6.93
CA LYS A 59 9.30 16.74 7.71
C LYS A 59 10.20 17.65 6.90
N GLU A 60 10.38 17.36 5.63
CA GLU A 60 11.18 18.20 4.74
C GLU A 60 10.53 19.57 4.57
N ASP A 61 9.21 19.64 4.50
CA ASP A 61 8.49 20.90 4.43
C ASP A 61 8.66 21.69 5.72
N ASP A 62 8.61 21.03 6.87
CA ASP A 62 8.80 21.69 8.18
C ASP A 62 10.20 22.23 8.35
N THR A 63 11.21 21.54 7.83
CA THR A 63 12.59 22.00 7.91
C THR A 63 12.87 23.15 6.96
N HIS A 64 11.98 23.43 6.04
CA HIS A 64 12.12 24.51 5.08
C HIS A 64 11.67 25.84 5.66
N ASP A 65 11.03 25.83 6.78
CA ASP A 65 10.55 27.03 7.45
C ASP A 65 11.65 27.59 8.33
N PRO A 66 12.11 28.81 8.05
CA PRO A 66 13.14 29.43 8.89
C PRO A 66 12.61 29.82 10.26
#